data_cdfcb7461aba459cece3bd2a4dd14d63
#
_entry.id   cdfcb7461aba459cece3bd2a4dd14d63
#
_cell.length_a   1.000
_cell.length_b   1.000
_cell.length_c   1.000
_cell.angle_alpha   90.00
_cell.angle_beta   90.00
_cell.angle_gamma   90.00
#
_symmetry.space_group_name_H-M   'P 1'
#
loop_
_entity.id
_entity.type
_entity.pdbx_description
1 polymer ?
#
loop_
_entity_poly.entity_id
_entity_poly.type
_entity_poly.pdbx_seq_one_letter_code
_entity_poly.pdbx_strand_id
1 'polypeptide(L)'
;MDTILEKIEPTLAELLSETRPAALFEAMRHAVLGGGKRIRPQLCLASSSVVGGGAEDALYPACAIELLHSYTLVHDDLPAMDNDTTRRGKPSVWAAFGEATAILAGDALQALAFQTAARAPRNGEKILAALGEAAVGVVRGQSEELSTLNPSTSQPFNLSTFQPDIDVIYRHKTADLFIAAAVMGAYAGGGTEADVARLREYALNLGLAFQYEDDLLDGDAGFPPEEAKRRIIDHTAAALASLEGLPGDTAFLSALAQRLAGRTA
;
A
#
# COMPACT_ATOMS: atom_id res chain seq x y z
N MET A 1 12.40 12.54 -11.50
CA MET A 1 11.85 11.44 -10.68
C MET A 1 12.87 10.33 -10.45
N ASP A 2 13.66 9.94 -11.44
CA ASP A 2 14.65 8.85 -11.32
C ASP A 2 15.65 9.05 -10.18
N THR A 3 16.21 10.23 -10.03
CA THR A 3 17.19 10.57 -8.99
C THR A 3 16.67 10.44 -7.54
N ILE A 4 15.37 10.40 -7.33
CA ILE A 4 14.76 10.30 -6.00
C ILE A 4 14.31 8.90 -5.68
N LEU A 5 13.85 8.16 -6.67
CA LEU A 5 13.66 6.73 -6.50
C LEU A 5 14.97 6.06 -6.07
N GLU A 6 16.12 6.56 -6.56
CA GLU A 6 17.45 6.14 -6.13
C GLU A 6 17.74 6.42 -4.65
N LYS A 7 17.02 7.35 -3.99
CA LYS A 7 17.15 7.62 -2.56
C LYS A 7 16.30 6.73 -1.66
N ILE A 8 15.24 6.12 -2.19
CA ILE A 8 14.32 5.28 -1.38
C ILE A 8 15.06 4.08 -0.78
N GLU A 9 15.78 3.32 -1.60
CA GLU A 9 16.50 2.12 -1.11
C GLU A 9 17.57 2.45 -0.06
N PRO A 10 18.47 3.44 -0.26
CA PRO A 10 19.41 3.84 0.76
C PRO A 10 18.74 4.32 2.05
N THR A 11 17.64 5.10 1.95
CA THR A 11 16.93 5.59 3.13
C THR A 11 16.25 4.44 3.88
N LEU A 12 15.63 3.50 3.20
CA LEU A 12 15.08 2.29 3.83
C LEU A 12 16.18 1.46 4.51
N ALA A 13 17.33 1.32 3.88
CA ALA A 13 18.47 0.61 4.46
C ALA A 13 19.02 1.33 5.72
N GLU A 14 19.08 2.67 5.71
CA GLU A 14 19.45 3.48 6.88
C GLU A 14 18.45 3.31 8.02
N LEU A 15 17.14 3.37 7.75
CA LEU A 15 16.08 3.19 8.74
C LEU A 15 16.13 1.81 9.40
N LEU A 16 16.70 0.81 8.73
CA LEU A 16 16.83 -0.58 9.18
C LEU A 16 18.27 -0.92 9.59
N SER A 17 19.12 0.09 9.86
CA SER A 17 20.55 -0.10 10.14
C SER A 17 20.84 -0.68 11.53
N GLU A 18 19.89 -0.66 12.45
CA GLU A 18 20.03 -1.31 13.77
C GLU A 18 20.37 -2.80 13.63
N THR A 19 21.19 -3.29 14.55
CA THR A 19 21.70 -4.67 14.52
C THR A 19 21.26 -5.53 15.69
N ARG A 20 20.56 -4.97 16.67
CA ARG A 20 20.11 -5.70 17.87
C ARG A 20 18.66 -5.40 18.20
N PRO A 21 17.82 -6.43 18.45
CA PRO A 21 18.17 -7.87 18.35
C PRO A 21 18.39 -8.31 16.91
N ALA A 22 19.43 -9.11 16.64
CA ALA A 22 19.87 -9.45 15.28
C ALA A 22 18.74 -10.12 14.48
N ALA A 23 18.09 -11.12 15.02
CA ALA A 23 17.01 -11.86 14.32
C ALA A 23 15.87 -10.93 13.89
N LEU A 24 15.47 -9.95 14.72
CA LEU A 24 14.41 -9.00 14.40
C LEU A 24 14.80 -8.12 13.21
N PHE A 25 15.97 -7.47 13.29
CA PHE A 25 16.37 -6.53 12.23
C PHE A 25 16.76 -7.24 10.92
N GLU A 26 17.27 -8.47 10.98
CA GLU A 26 17.48 -9.30 9.79
C GLU A 26 16.16 -9.67 9.12
N ALA A 27 15.14 -10.04 9.89
CA ALA A 27 13.80 -10.32 9.39
C ALA A 27 13.15 -9.07 8.76
N MET A 28 13.26 -7.90 9.41
CA MET A 28 12.77 -6.63 8.85
C MET A 28 13.48 -6.26 7.54
N ARG A 29 14.82 -6.38 7.48
CA ARG A 29 15.59 -6.17 6.24
C ARG A 29 15.21 -7.16 5.15
N HIS A 30 15.01 -8.42 5.49
CA HIS A 30 14.56 -9.45 4.55
C HIS A 30 13.21 -9.06 3.90
N ALA A 31 12.26 -8.57 4.69
CA ALA A 31 10.96 -8.14 4.23
C ALA A 31 11.05 -6.89 3.30
N VAL A 32 11.79 -5.88 3.73
CA VAL A 32 11.79 -4.56 3.08
C VAL A 32 12.77 -4.49 1.93
N LEU A 33 14.02 -4.93 2.14
CA LEU A 33 15.10 -4.81 1.15
C LEU A 33 15.16 -6.00 0.18
N GLY A 34 14.21 -6.93 0.29
CA GLY A 34 14.07 -8.10 -0.58
C GLY A 34 13.68 -7.79 -2.04
N GLY A 35 13.50 -6.52 -2.40
CA GLY A 35 13.06 -6.07 -3.71
C GLY A 35 11.58 -5.64 -3.73
N GLY A 36 11.10 -5.28 -4.91
CA GLY A 36 9.73 -4.81 -5.13
C GLY A 36 9.67 -3.64 -6.11
N LYS A 37 8.49 -3.39 -6.69
CA LYS A 37 8.30 -2.33 -7.70
C LYS A 37 8.24 -0.92 -7.09
N ARG A 38 8.18 -0.79 -5.77
CA ARG A 38 8.08 0.50 -5.03
C ARG A 38 6.97 1.42 -5.57
N ILE A 39 5.83 0.87 -5.96
CA ILE A 39 4.73 1.63 -6.56
C ILE A 39 4.21 2.68 -5.59
N ARG A 40 4.01 2.34 -4.32
CA ARG A 40 3.48 3.24 -3.29
C ARG A 40 4.46 4.40 -2.97
N PRO A 41 5.76 4.18 -2.77
CA PRO A 41 6.75 5.26 -2.73
C PRO A 41 6.74 6.16 -3.95
N GLN A 42 6.69 5.59 -5.16
CA GLN A 42 6.62 6.35 -6.41
C GLN A 42 5.38 7.25 -6.47
N LEU A 43 4.23 6.71 -6.08
CA LEU A 43 2.98 7.45 -6.01
C LEU A 43 3.06 8.62 -5.02
N CYS A 44 3.63 8.39 -3.83
CA CYS A 44 3.81 9.43 -2.81
C CYS A 44 4.69 10.57 -3.32
N LEU A 45 5.84 10.25 -3.92
CA LEU A 45 6.77 11.24 -4.50
C LEU A 45 6.12 12.02 -5.65
N ALA A 46 5.40 11.32 -6.54
CA ALA A 46 4.72 11.96 -7.67
C ALA A 46 3.60 12.89 -7.21
N SER A 47 2.83 12.48 -6.19
CA SER A 47 1.77 13.30 -5.61
C SER A 47 2.32 14.57 -4.94
N SER A 48 3.50 14.50 -4.31
CA SER A 48 4.20 15.68 -3.79
C SER A 48 4.63 16.61 -4.93
N SER A 49 5.23 16.06 -5.97
CA SER A 49 5.72 16.84 -7.11
C SER A 49 4.60 17.58 -7.85
N VAL A 50 3.46 16.94 -8.06
CA VAL A 50 2.33 17.52 -8.81
C VAL A 50 1.71 18.72 -8.11
N VAL A 51 1.82 18.79 -6.77
CA VAL A 51 1.34 19.94 -5.98
C VAL A 51 2.44 20.98 -5.70
N GLY A 52 3.61 20.84 -6.34
CA GLY A 52 4.72 21.80 -6.24
C GLY A 52 5.73 21.51 -5.13
N GLY A 53 5.63 20.35 -4.46
CA GLY A 53 6.60 19.92 -3.47
C GLY A 53 7.91 19.45 -4.09
N GLY A 54 8.96 19.58 -3.30
CA GLY A 54 10.25 18.98 -3.61
C GLY A 54 10.25 17.49 -3.27
N ALA A 55 11.19 16.84 -3.82
CA ALA A 55 11.37 15.42 -3.63
C ALA A 55 11.78 15.03 -2.20
N GLU A 56 12.58 15.86 -1.55
CA GLU A 56 12.98 15.66 -0.15
C GLU A 56 11.78 15.83 0.81
N ASP A 57 10.77 16.62 0.43
CA ASP A 57 9.59 16.84 1.26
C ASP A 57 8.83 15.52 1.52
N ALA A 58 8.76 14.62 0.53
CA ALA A 58 8.02 13.37 0.61
C ALA A 58 8.89 12.12 0.81
N LEU A 59 10.21 12.24 1.00
CA LEU A 59 11.12 11.10 1.12
C LEU A 59 10.74 10.19 2.30
N TYR A 60 10.61 10.75 3.49
CA TYR A 60 10.21 9.98 4.67
C TYR A 60 8.76 9.45 4.59
N PRO A 61 7.75 10.24 4.16
CA PRO A 61 6.42 9.70 3.86
C PRO A 61 6.42 8.54 2.87
N ALA A 62 7.23 8.61 1.81
CA ALA A 62 7.37 7.53 0.83
C ALA A 62 8.02 6.26 1.41
N CYS A 63 9.03 6.41 2.27
CA CYS A 63 9.60 5.28 3.01
C CYS A 63 8.60 4.71 4.03
N ALA A 64 7.84 5.55 4.72
CA ALA A 64 6.87 5.14 5.72
C ALA A 64 5.77 4.25 5.12
N ILE A 65 5.21 4.63 3.97
CA ILE A 65 4.18 3.82 3.32
C ILE A 65 4.72 2.47 2.83
N GLU A 66 5.99 2.38 2.43
CA GLU A 66 6.61 1.11 2.06
C GLU A 66 6.88 0.21 3.27
N LEU A 67 7.27 0.79 4.42
CA LEU A 67 7.41 0.05 5.67
C LEU A 67 6.04 -0.50 6.13
N LEU A 68 4.98 0.31 6.06
CA LEU A 68 3.63 -0.14 6.38
C LEU A 68 3.16 -1.24 5.42
N HIS A 69 3.42 -1.11 4.12
CA HIS A 69 3.11 -2.16 3.16
C HIS A 69 3.91 -3.45 3.43
N SER A 70 5.17 -3.32 3.81
CA SER A 70 6.00 -4.50 4.11
C SER A 70 5.50 -5.25 5.34
N TYR A 71 5.00 -4.54 6.35
CA TYR A 71 4.35 -5.14 7.51
C TYR A 71 3.15 -6.00 7.10
N THR A 72 2.27 -5.49 6.22
CA THR A 72 1.10 -6.27 5.79
C THR A 72 1.51 -7.59 5.14
N LEU A 73 2.48 -7.55 4.21
CA LEU A 73 2.98 -8.75 3.55
C LEU A 73 3.59 -9.77 4.52
N VAL A 74 4.31 -9.30 5.56
CA VAL A 74 4.90 -10.19 6.58
C VAL A 74 3.82 -10.91 7.37
N HIS A 75 2.72 -10.22 7.73
CA HIS A 75 1.64 -10.81 8.49
C HIS A 75 0.70 -11.65 7.61
N ASP A 76 0.45 -11.23 6.37
CA ASP A 76 -0.37 -12.00 5.42
C ASP A 76 0.26 -13.38 5.13
N ASP A 77 1.60 -13.47 5.03
CA ASP A 77 2.29 -14.73 4.79
C ASP A 77 2.21 -15.74 5.95
N LEU A 78 1.84 -15.34 7.19
CA LEU A 78 1.82 -16.22 8.37
C LEU A 78 0.94 -17.45 8.17
N PRO A 79 1.25 -18.61 8.82
CA PRO A 79 0.45 -19.83 8.73
C PRO A 79 -1.02 -19.67 9.16
N ALA A 80 -1.32 -18.71 10.03
CA ALA A 80 -2.68 -18.39 10.46
C ALA A 80 -3.45 -17.48 9.49
N MET A 81 -2.80 -17.00 8.44
CA MET A 81 -3.33 -16.13 7.39
C MET A 81 -3.28 -16.87 6.04
N ASP A 82 -2.49 -16.41 5.08
CA ASP A 82 -2.40 -17.01 3.73
C ASP A 82 -1.50 -18.27 3.70
N ASN A 83 -0.68 -18.48 4.73
CA ASN A 83 0.28 -19.59 4.86
C ASN A 83 1.27 -19.67 3.69
N ASP A 84 1.70 -18.53 3.18
CA ASP A 84 2.64 -18.45 2.08
C ASP A 84 4.08 -18.69 2.56
N THR A 85 4.72 -19.73 2.02
CA THR A 85 6.12 -20.05 2.33
C THR A 85 7.13 -19.25 1.51
N THR A 86 6.68 -18.58 0.45
CA THR A 86 7.54 -17.83 -0.47
C THR A 86 6.93 -16.47 -0.81
N ARG A 87 7.77 -15.45 -0.88
CA ARG A 87 7.41 -14.08 -1.29
C ARG A 87 8.50 -13.51 -2.22
N ARG A 88 8.10 -13.05 -3.41
CA ARG A 88 9.04 -12.47 -4.39
C ARG A 88 10.21 -13.43 -4.74
N GLY A 89 9.93 -14.73 -4.84
CA GLY A 89 10.92 -15.76 -5.18
C GLY A 89 11.92 -16.12 -4.07
N LYS A 90 11.69 -15.63 -2.82
CA LYS A 90 12.48 -15.96 -1.63
C LYS A 90 11.57 -16.57 -0.57
N PRO A 91 12.11 -17.27 0.46
CA PRO A 91 11.33 -17.68 1.61
C PRO A 91 10.63 -16.46 2.24
N SER A 92 9.37 -16.61 2.63
CA SER A 92 8.67 -15.61 3.42
C SER A 92 9.35 -15.41 4.79
N VAL A 93 9.02 -14.32 5.50
CA VAL A 93 9.71 -14.03 6.77
C VAL A 93 9.49 -15.15 7.80
N TRP A 94 8.27 -15.67 7.91
CA TRP A 94 8.02 -16.77 8.87
C TRP A 94 8.73 -18.06 8.46
N ALA A 95 8.81 -18.36 7.17
CA ALA A 95 9.52 -19.55 6.69
C ALA A 95 11.04 -19.46 6.90
N ALA A 96 11.62 -18.24 6.84
CA ALA A 96 13.04 -18.01 7.03
C ALA A 96 13.46 -17.83 8.51
N PHE A 97 12.62 -17.17 9.33
CA PHE A 97 12.98 -16.73 10.68
C PHE A 97 12.05 -17.29 11.79
N GLY A 98 11.01 -18.03 11.43
CA GLY A 98 9.99 -18.56 12.34
C GLY A 98 8.85 -17.56 12.61
N GLU A 99 7.69 -18.12 13.00
CA GLU A 99 6.43 -17.35 13.17
C GLU A 99 6.55 -16.23 14.21
N ALA A 100 7.13 -16.52 15.39
CA ALA A 100 7.28 -15.50 16.43
C ALA A 100 8.12 -14.30 15.96
N THR A 101 9.21 -14.54 15.20
CA THR A 101 10.04 -13.48 14.66
C THR A 101 9.29 -12.71 13.59
N ALA A 102 8.49 -13.38 12.75
CA ALA A 102 7.68 -12.72 11.72
C ALA A 102 6.61 -11.81 12.33
N ILE A 103 5.90 -12.27 13.37
CA ILE A 103 4.93 -11.42 14.10
C ILE A 103 5.62 -10.15 14.62
N LEU A 104 6.73 -10.31 15.34
CA LEU A 104 7.47 -9.17 15.92
C LEU A 104 8.07 -8.26 14.83
N ALA A 105 8.50 -8.82 13.69
CA ALA A 105 9.03 -8.03 12.57
C ALA A 105 7.93 -7.17 11.93
N GLY A 106 6.73 -7.71 11.75
CA GLY A 106 5.58 -6.95 11.28
C GLY A 106 5.20 -5.83 12.24
N ASP A 107 5.09 -6.11 13.54
CA ASP A 107 4.79 -5.10 14.57
C ASP A 107 5.83 -3.96 14.57
N ALA A 108 7.12 -4.33 14.49
CA ALA A 108 8.21 -3.37 14.47
C ALA A 108 8.21 -2.53 13.18
N LEU A 109 7.91 -3.13 12.02
CA LEU A 109 7.79 -2.41 10.74
C LEU A 109 6.63 -1.42 10.76
N GLN A 110 5.47 -1.81 11.33
CA GLN A 110 4.34 -0.91 11.50
C GLN A 110 4.71 0.28 12.40
N ALA A 111 5.31 0.03 13.56
CA ALA A 111 5.76 1.08 14.47
C ALA A 111 6.80 2.01 13.82
N LEU A 112 7.77 1.44 13.08
CA LEU A 112 8.80 2.18 12.37
C LEU A 112 8.20 3.04 11.24
N ALA A 113 7.12 2.59 10.59
CA ALA A 113 6.42 3.38 9.58
C ALA A 113 5.88 4.70 10.18
N PHE A 114 5.22 4.66 11.33
CA PHE A 114 4.76 5.87 12.02
C PHE A 114 5.91 6.76 12.48
N GLN A 115 6.97 6.17 13.04
CA GLN A 115 8.16 6.91 13.44
C GLN A 115 8.82 7.61 12.24
N THR A 116 8.84 6.95 11.08
CA THR A 116 9.40 7.51 9.84
C THR A 116 8.51 8.62 9.28
N ALA A 117 7.18 8.43 9.26
CA ALA A 117 6.24 9.44 8.80
C ALA A 117 6.31 10.73 9.64
N ALA A 118 6.58 10.61 10.95
CA ALA A 118 6.76 11.75 11.85
C ALA A 118 7.98 12.63 11.49
N ARG A 119 8.91 12.15 10.65
CA ARG A 119 10.05 12.93 10.14
C ARG A 119 9.68 13.83 8.95
N ALA A 120 8.42 13.84 8.51
CA ALA A 120 7.97 14.71 7.42
C ALA A 120 8.25 16.19 7.76
N PRO A 121 8.85 16.98 6.85
CA PRO A 121 9.24 18.37 7.14
C PRO A 121 8.06 19.29 7.40
N ARG A 122 6.87 18.94 6.90
CA ARG A 122 5.63 19.71 7.05
C ARG A 122 4.41 18.79 7.11
N ASN A 123 3.30 19.31 7.64
CA ASN A 123 2.01 18.62 7.74
C ASN A 123 2.08 17.22 8.41
N GLY A 124 3.02 17.00 9.32
CA GLY A 124 3.26 15.71 9.96
C GLY A 124 2.02 15.09 10.59
N GLU A 125 1.16 15.89 11.24
CA GLU A 125 -0.10 15.41 11.82
C GLU A 125 -1.07 14.86 10.77
N LYS A 126 -1.22 15.55 9.63
CA LYS A 126 -2.08 15.08 8.53
C LYS A 126 -1.53 13.84 7.85
N ILE A 127 -0.20 13.78 7.71
CA ILE A 127 0.50 12.61 7.16
C ILE A 127 0.33 11.40 8.08
N LEU A 128 0.51 11.57 9.39
CA LEU A 128 0.28 10.52 10.38
C LEU A 128 -1.17 10.06 10.43
N ALA A 129 -2.12 10.99 10.31
CA ALA A 129 -3.54 10.64 10.25
C ALA A 129 -3.85 9.78 9.01
N ALA A 130 -3.36 10.17 7.83
CA ALA A 130 -3.55 9.42 6.59
C ALA A 130 -2.92 8.01 6.66
N LEU A 131 -1.71 7.89 7.25
CA LEU A 131 -1.06 6.61 7.47
C LEU A 131 -1.86 5.73 8.45
N GLY A 132 -2.40 6.34 9.51
CA GLY A 132 -3.23 5.66 10.52
C GLY A 132 -4.54 5.15 9.96
N GLU A 133 -5.23 5.96 9.14
CA GLU A 133 -6.44 5.55 8.42
C GLU A 133 -6.17 4.29 7.58
N ALA A 134 -5.09 4.29 6.81
CA ALA A 134 -4.72 3.14 5.98
C ALA A 134 -4.31 1.92 6.82
N ALA A 135 -3.57 2.11 7.91
CA ALA A 135 -3.18 1.01 8.79
C ALA A 135 -4.40 0.29 9.39
N VAL A 136 -5.41 1.04 9.82
CA VAL A 136 -6.70 0.46 10.28
C VAL A 136 -7.46 -0.15 9.11
N GLY A 137 -7.48 0.52 7.95
CA GLY A 137 -8.17 0.06 6.75
C GLY A 137 -7.70 -1.32 6.30
N VAL A 138 -6.38 -1.54 6.16
CA VAL A 138 -5.85 -2.84 5.72
C VAL A 138 -6.15 -3.97 6.70
N VAL A 139 -6.13 -3.70 8.01
CA VAL A 139 -6.52 -4.70 9.03
C VAL A 139 -8.00 -5.05 8.90
N ARG A 140 -8.86 -4.05 8.64
CA ARG A 140 -10.29 -4.29 8.39
C ARG A 140 -10.50 -5.14 7.14
N GLY A 141 -9.84 -4.79 6.02
CA GLY A 141 -9.93 -5.54 4.76
C GLY A 141 -9.52 -6.99 4.92
N GLN A 142 -8.41 -7.24 5.60
CA GLN A 142 -7.94 -8.58 5.90
C GLN A 142 -8.90 -9.36 6.81
N SER A 143 -9.48 -8.69 7.81
CA SER A 143 -10.49 -9.32 8.70
C SER A 143 -11.77 -9.66 7.96
N GLU A 144 -12.22 -8.82 7.03
CA GLU A 144 -13.39 -9.07 6.21
C GLU A 144 -13.15 -10.26 5.25
N GLU A 145 -12.00 -10.31 4.61
CA GLU A 145 -11.61 -11.43 3.74
C GLU A 145 -11.56 -12.76 4.49
N LEU A 146 -10.89 -12.82 5.64
CA LEU A 146 -10.86 -14.03 6.48
C LEU A 146 -12.25 -14.49 6.91
N SER A 147 -13.19 -13.56 7.11
CA SER A 147 -14.57 -13.88 7.44
C SER A 147 -15.31 -14.52 6.28
N THR A 148 -14.92 -14.25 5.04
CA THR A 148 -15.47 -14.92 3.84
C THR A 148 -14.94 -16.35 3.70
N LEU A 149 -13.66 -16.56 3.98
CA LEU A 149 -13.00 -17.86 3.83
C LEU A 149 -13.40 -18.86 4.93
N ASN A 150 -13.69 -18.37 6.15
CA ASN A 150 -13.99 -19.19 7.32
C ASN A 150 -15.28 -18.77 8.04
N PRO A 151 -16.48 -18.99 7.42
CA PRO A 151 -17.74 -18.56 8.04
C PRO A 151 -18.02 -19.25 9.40
N SER A 152 -17.42 -20.39 9.67
CA SER A 152 -17.59 -21.15 10.92
C SER A 152 -16.78 -20.60 12.11
N THR A 153 -15.69 -19.85 11.88
CA THR A 153 -14.87 -19.24 12.92
C THR A 153 -15.37 -17.85 13.34
N SER A 154 -16.24 -17.25 12.57
CA SER A 154 -16.89 -15.96 12.88
C SER A 154 -18.02 -16.07 13.92
N GLN A 155 -18.19 -17.23 14.59
CA GLN A 155 -19.13 -17.39 15.69
C GLN A 155 -18.47 -17.08 17.04
N PRO A 156 -18.85 -15.95 17.67
CA PRO A 156 -19.98 -15.96 18.58
C PRO A 156 -21.04 -14.87 18.33
N PHE A 157 -20.97 -14.09 17.27
CA PHE A 157 -21.80 -12.90 17.09
C PHE A 157 -22.91 -13.00 16.06
N ASN A 158 -23.35 -14.19 15.63
CA ASN A 158 -24.47 -14.36 14.66
C ASN A 158 -24.29 -13.56 13.34
N LEU A 159 -23.06 -13.54 12.81
CA LEU A 159 -22.74 -12.87 11.53
C LEU A 159 -23.22 -13.67 10.30
N SER A 160 -24.09 -14.66 10.47
CA SER A 160 -24.59 -15.55 9.41
C SER A 160 -25.34 -14.84 8.27
N THR A 161 -25.55 -13.53 8.37
CA THR A 161 -26.20 -12.71 7.32
C THR A 161 -25.26 -11.69 6.67
N PHE A 162 -24.01 -11.59 7.12
CA PHE A 162 -23.05 -10.65 6.57
C PHE A 162 -22.37 -11.28 5.33
N GLN A 163 -22.75 -10.82 4.15
CA GLN A 163 -21.97 -11.04 2.92
C GLN A 163 -21.11 -9.79 2.73
N PRO A 164 -19.80 -9.90 2.89
CA PRO A 164 -18.91 -8.75 2.63
C PRO A 164 -19.04 -8.32 1.17
N ASP A 165 -19.17 -7.03 0.96
CA ASP A 165 -19.07 -6.44 -0.36
C ASP A 165 -17.60 -6.51 -0.81
N ILE A 166 -17.35 -7.16 -1.92
CA ILE A 166 -15.99 -7.35 -2.44
C ILE A 166 -15.31 -5.99 -2.72
N ASP A 167 -16.09 -4.98 -3.13
CA ASP A 167 -15.57 -3.64 -3.35
C ASP A 167 -15.08 -3.00 -2.03
N VAL A 168 -15.69 -3.34 -0.90
CA VAL A 168 -15.25 -2.93 0.43
C VAL A 168 -13.92 -3.61 0.80
N ILE A 169 -13.80 -4.92 0.53
CA ILE A 169 -12.54 -5.66 0.74
C ILE A 169 -11.42 -5.06 -0.10
N TYR A 170 -11.64 -4.88 -1.40
CA TYR A 170 -10.66 -4.31 -2.32
C TYR A 170 -10.22 -2.90 -1.93
N ARG A 171 -11.19 -2.08 -1.50
CA ARG A 171 -10.90 -0.76 -0.98
C ARG A 171 -9.97 -0.83 0.21
N HIS A 172 -10.31 -1.62 1.23
CA HIS A 172 -9.56 -1.64 2.48
C HIS A 172 -8.25 -2.40 2.36
N LYS A 173 -8.24 -3.59 1.74
CA LYS A 173 -7.02 -4.40 1.62
C LYS A 173 -5.99 -3.75 0.69
N THR A 174 -6.43 -3.09 -0.39
CA THR A 174 -5.54 -2.59 -1.44
C THR A 174 -5.57 -1.09 -1.62
N ALA A 175 -6.74 -0.48 -1.86
CA ALA A 175 -6.82 0.93 -2.24
C ALA A 175 -6.43 1.87 -1.09
N ASP A 176 -6.67 1.55 0.17
CA ASP A 176 -6.33 2.43 1.30
C ASP A 176 -4.83 2.74 1.39
N LEU A 177 -3.95 1.79 1.04
CA LEU A 177 -2.51 2.06 0.96
C LEU A 177 -2.11 2.94 -0.24
N PHE A 178 -2.83 2.84 -1.37
CA PHE A 178 -2.64 3.76 -2.49
C PHE A 178 -3.12 5.17 -2.12
N ILE A 179 -4.28 5.26 -1.46
CA ILE A 179 -4.84 6.53 -0.96
C ILE A 179 -3.85 7.19 0.00
N ALA A 180 -3.36 6.46 1.00
CA ALA A 180 -2.39 7.00 1.94
C ALA A 180 -1.12 7.49 1.24
N ALA A 181 -0.58 6.73 0.28
CA ALA A 181 0.59 7.13 -0.47
C ALA A 181 0.38 8.48 -1.18
N ALA A 182 -0.74 8.64 -1.90
CA ALA A 182 -1.04 9.87 -2.62
C ALA A 182 -1.31 11.06 -1.69
N VAL A 183 -2.13 10.84 -0.65
CA VAL A 183 -2.51 11.88 0.33
C VAL A 183 -1.30 12.35 1.14
N MET A 184 -0.47 11.43 1.62
CA MET A 184 0.76 11.77 2.34
C MET A 184 1.71 12.57 1.46
N GLY A 185 1.86 12.18 0.17
CA GLY A 185 2.64 12.92 -0.80
C GLY A 185 2.10 14.34 -1.01
N ALA A 186 0.79 14.48 -1.21
CA ALA A 186 0.14 15.78 -1.40
C ALA A 186 0.34 16.71 -0.18
N TYR A 187 0.16 16.21 1.03
CA TYR A 187 0.42 17.00 2.25
C TYR A 187 1.90 17.34 2.40
N ALA A 188 2.80 16.42 2.12
CA ALA A 188 4.25 16.67 2.16
C ALA A 188 4.66 17.75 1.16
N GLY A 189 4.08 17.76 -0.04
CA GLY A 189 4.31 18.78 -1.07
C GLY A 189 3.66 20.13 -0.78
N GLY A 190 2.80 20.24 0.24
CA GLY A 190 2.09 21.46 0.57
C GLY A 190 0.84 21.71 -0.26
N GLY A 191 0.25 20.66 -0.85
CA GLY A 191 -0.99 20.71 -1.61
C GLY A 191 -2.17 21.26 -0.80
N THR A 192 -3.10 21.88 -1.49
CA THR A 192 -4.37 22.35 -0.91
C THR A 192 -5.29 21.18 -0.59
N GLU A 193 -6.32 21.37 0.22
CA GLU A 193 -7.31 20.33 0.48
C GLU A 193 -8.04 19.88 -0.81
N ALA A 194 -8.18 20.76 -1.80
CA ALA A 194 -8.73 20.42 -3.10
C ALA A 194 -7.79 19.48 -3.89
N ASP A 195 -6.48 19.73 -3.85
CA ASP A 195 -5.47 18.85 -4.48
C ASP A 195 -5.45 17.49 -3.79
N VAL A 196 -5.48 17.49 -2.46
CA VAL A 196 -5.54 16.26 -1.65
C VAL A 196 -6.79 15.44 -1.99
N ALA A 197 -7.96 16.07 -2.12
CA ALA A 197 -9.19 15.39 -2.48
C ALA A 197 -9.11 14.75 -3.88
N ARG A 198 -8.53 15.45 -4.86
CA ARG A 198 -8.31 14.91 -6.22
C ARG A 198 -7.34 13.73 -6.23
N LEU A 199 -6.23 13.84 -5.50
CA LEU A 199 -5.23 12.77 -5.41
C LEU A 199 -5.75 11.57 -4.60
N ARG A 200 -6.63 11.79 -3.61
CA ARG A 200 -7.36 10.73 -2.90
C ARG A 200 -8.26 9.94 -3.87
N GLU A 201 -9.03 10.66 -4.68
CA GLU A 201 -9.94 10.05 -5.67
C GLU A 201 -9.16 9.31 -6.76
N TYR A 202 -8.08 9.92 -7.26
CA TYR A 202 -7.15 9.26 -8.17
C TYR A 202 -6.64 7.93 -7.60
N ALA A 203 -6.14 7.94 -6.36
CA ALA A 203 -5.52 6.79 -5.73
C ALA A 203 -6.53 5.69 -5.35
N LEU A 204 -7.75 6.06 -4.97
CA LEU A 204 -8.86 5.12 -4.76
C LEU A 204 -9.12 4.32 -6.04
N ASN A 205 -9.34 5.03 -7.15
CA ASN A 205 -9.65 4.39 -8.42
C ASN A 205 -8.45 3.61 -8.97
N LEU A 206 -7.22 4.10 -8.78
CA LEU A 206 -6.00 3.39 -9.13
C LEU A 206 -5.88 2.06 -8.36
N GLY A 207 -6.14 2.07 -7.05
CA GLY A 207 -6.05 0.89 -6.20
C GLY A 207 -7.11 -0.14 -6.53
N LEU A 208 -8.35 0.29 -6.83
CA LEU A 208 -9.42 -0.60 -7.27
C LEU A 208 -9.11 -1.23 -8.64
N ALA A 209 -8.70 -0.42 -9.64
CA ALA A 209 -8.28 -0.94 -10.94
C ALA A 209 -7.14 -1.95 -10.81
N PHE A 210 -6.18 -1.68 -9.93
CA PHE A 210 -5.05 -2.57 -9.65
C PHE A 210 -5.52 -3.92 -9.11
N GLN A 211 -6.46 -3.95 -8.16
CA GLN A 211 -6.93 -5.18 -7.56
C GLN A 211 -7.76 -6.01 -8.54
N TYR A 212 -8.66 -5.37 -9.30
CA TYR A 212 -9.41 -6.07 -10.34
C TYR A 212 -8.50 -6.70 -11.40
N GLU A 213 -7.38 -6.04 -11.73
CA GLU A 213 -6.39 -6.56 -12.67
C GLU A 213 -5.60 -7.73 -12.07
N ASP A 214 -5.20 -7.68 -10.79
CA ASP A 214 -4.54 -8.78 -10.10
C ASP A 214 -5.43 -10.03 -10.09
N ASP A 215 -6.67 -9.92 -9.67
CA ASP A 215 -7.61 -11.04 -9.60
C ASP A 215 -7.92 -11.63 -10.99
N LEU A 216 -7.97 -10.77 -12.02
CA LEU A 216 -8.16 -11.23 -13.41
C LEU A 216 -6.96 -12.03 -13.90
N LEU A 217 -5.72 -11.63 -13.54
CA LEU A 217 -4.48 -12.32 -13.91
C LEU A 217 -4.30 -13.64 -13.14
N ASP A 218 -4.67 -13.67 -11.87
CA ASP A 218 -4.58 -14.86 -11.01
C ASP A 218 -5.70 -15.86 -11.28
N GLY A 219 -6.75 -15.45 -11.99
CA GLY A 219 -7.92 -16.30 -12.31
C GLY A 219 -8.88 -16.47 -11.12
N ASP A 220 -8.73 -15.66 -10.07
CA ASP A 220 -9.51 -15.71 -8.83
C ASP A 220 -10.61 -14.65 -8.77
N ALA A 221 -10.86 -13.95 -9.90
CA ALA A 221 -11.90 -12.94 -9.99
C ALA A 221 -13.27 -13.53 -9.61
N GLY A 222 -13.87 -13.02 -8.55
CA GLY A 222 -15.24 -13.36 -8.12
C GLY A 222 -16.33 -12.92 -9.13
N PHE A 223 -15.94 -12.44 -10.32
CA PHE A 223 -16.79 -11.92 -11.40
C PHE A 223 -16.44 -12.54 -12.74
N PRO A 224 -17.39 -12.48 -13.71
CA PRO A 224 -17.05 -12.79 -15.10
C PRO A 224 -15.90 -11.92 -15.60
N PRO A 225 -14.92 -12.48 -16.37
CA PRO A 225 -13.76 -11.72 -16.86
C PRO A 225 -14.12 -10.42 -17.59
N GLU A 226 -15.23 -10.40 -18.32
CA GLU A 226 -15.70 -9.19 -19.03
C GLU A 226 -16.19 -8.09 -18.07
N GLU A 227 -16.73 -8.47 -16.93
CA GLU A 227 -17.10 -7.49 -15.89
C GLU A 227 -15.85 -6.92 -15.21
N ALA A 228 -14.87 -7.75 -14.87
CA ALA A 228 -13.60 -7.30 -14.32
C ALA A 228 -12.91 -6.31 -15.28
N LYS A 229 -12.81 -6.64 -16.57
CA LYS A 229 -12.24 -5.73 -17.58
C LYS A 229 -12.98 -4.39 -17.66
N ARG A 230 -14.31 -4.40 -17.62
CA ARG A 230 -15.10 -3.18 -17.63
C ARG A 230 -14.79 -2.32 -16.40
N ARG A 231 -14.76 -2.92 -15.19
CA ARG A 231 -14.43 -2.21 -13.95
C ARG A 231 -13.01 -1.63 -13.98
N ILE A 232 -12.03 -2.35 -14.52
CA ILE A 232 -10.66 -1.85 -14.72
C ILE A 232 -10.68 -0.60 -15.62
N ILE A 233 -11.41 -0.63 -16.73
CA ILE A 233 -11.53 0.51 -17.65
C ILE A 233 -12.19 1.70 -16.97
N ASP A 234 -13.32 1.48 -16.27
CA ASP A 234 -14.10 2.52 -15.62
C ASP A 234 -13.28 3.20 -14.50
N HIS A 235 -12.63 2.42 -13.64
CA HIS A 235 -11.77 2.95 -12.58
C HIS A 235 -10.52 3.65 -13.14
N THR A 236 -9.91 3.13 -14.21
CA THR A 236 -8.77 3.80 -14.85
C THR A 236 -9.19 5.15 -15.43
N ALA A 237 -10.35 5.22 -16.07
CA ALA A 237 -10.88 6.48 -16.60
C ALA A 237 -11.19 7.49 -15.48
N ALA A 238 -11.80 7.03 -14.38
CA ALA A 238 -12.06 7.88 -13.21
C ALA A 238 -10.77 8.38 -12.55
N ALA A 239 -9.74 7.52 -12.43
CA ALA A 239 -8.43 7.93 -11.95
C ALA A 239 -7.83 9.04 -12.83
N LEU A 240 -7.82 8.87 -14.15
CA LEU A 240 -7.29 9.88 -15.07
C LEU A 240 -8.07 11.19 -14.98
N ALA A 241 -9.40 11.15 -14.90
CA ALA A 241 -10.23 12.33 -14.77
C ALA A 241 -9.95 13.10 -13.46
N SER A 242 -9.63 12.41 -12.39
CA SER A 242 -9.28 13.03 -11.08
C SER A 242 -7.99 13.86 -11.13
N LEU A 243 -7.13 13.66 -12.12
CA LEU A 243 -5.90 14.44 -12.31
C LEU A 243 -6.16 15.83 -12.92
N GLU A 244 -7.34 16.05 -13.50
CA GLU A 244 -7.69 17.33 -14.10
C GLU A 244 -7.74 18.45 -13.04
N GLY A 245 -7.10 19.59 -13.34
CA GLY A 245 -7.05 20.75 -12.46
C GLY A 245 -6.03 20.67 -11.32
N LEU A 246 -5.18 19.63 -11.27
CA LEU A 246 -3.98 19.65 -10.45
C LEU A 246 -2.95 20.65 -10.99
N PRO A 247 -2.17 21.34 -10.13
CA PRO A 247 -1.35 22.48 -10.54
C PRO A 247 -0.09 22.11 -11.34
N GLY A 248 0.42 20.87 -11.20
CA GLY A 248 1.69 20.45 -11.80
C GLY A 248 1.56 19.40 -12.89
N ASP A 249 2.69 18.85 -13.30
CA ASP A 249 2.75 17.82 -14.34
C ASP A 249 2.23 16.48 -13.83
N THR A 250 1.15 15.98 -14.44
CA THR A 250 0.49 14.72 -14.11
C THR A 250 0.91 13.56 -15.01
N ALA A 251 1.86 13.75 -15.93
CA ALA A 251 2.25 12.74 -16.92
C ALA A 251 2.66 11.40 -16.28
N PHE A 252 3.42 11.45 -15.17
CA PHE A 252 3.81 10.23 -14.46
C PHE A 252 2.61 9.50 -13.85
N LEU A 253 1.69 10.22 -13.19
CA LEU A 253 0.50 9.63 -12.58
C LEU A 253 -0.40 9.02 -13.67
N SER A 254 -0.57 9.71 -14.80
CA SER A 254 -1.32 9.20 -15.94
C SER A 254 -0.70 7.93 -16.52
N ALA A 255 0.61 7.92 -16.71
CA ALA A 255 1.34 6.74 -17.18
C ALA A 255 1.28 5.58 -16.17
N LEU A 256 1.31 5.87 -14.85
CA LEU A 256 1.16 4.87 -13.81
C LEU A 256 -0.21 4.18 -13.87
N ALA A 257 -1.30 4.95 -14.00
CA ALA A 257 -2.64 4.39 -14.10
C ALA A 257 -2.79 3.48 -15.34
N GLN A 258 -2.34 3.94 -16.50
CA GLN A 258 -2.38 3.15 -17.72
C GLN A 258 -1.54 1.87 -17.65
N ARG A 259 -0.34 1.95 -17.05
CA ARG A 259 0.55 0.80 -16.88
C ARG A 259 -0.03 -0.26 -15.94
N LEU A 260 -0.72 0.16 -14.86
CA LEU A 260 -1.29 -0.77 -13.89
C LEU A 260 -2.56 -1.44 -14.41
N ALA A 261 -3.32 -0.79 -15.30
CA ALA A 261 -4.50 -1.34 -15.94
C ALA A 261 -4.20 -2.21 -17.20
N GLY A 262 -2.97 -2.28 -17.66
CA GLY A 262 -2.58 -3.03 -18.86
C GLY A 262 -1.45 -4.01 -18.61
N ARG A 263 -1.39 -4.59 -17.40
CA ARG A 263 -0.41 -5.63 -17.08
C ARG A 263 -0.73 -6.92 -17.82
N THR A 264 0.31 -7.59 -18.27
CA THR A 264 0.24 -8.97 -18.78
C THR A 264 0.91 -9.90 -17.77
N ALA A 265 0.38 -11.10 -17.64
CA ALA A 265 0.89 -12.13 -16.73
C ALA A 265 2.39 -12.44 -16.97
#